data_18abc41f6d5d851dfe43ae1251a526b1
#
_entry.id   18abc41f6d5d851dfe43ae1251a526b1
#
_cell.length_a   1.000
_cell.length_b   1.000
_cell.length_c   1.000
_cell.angle_alpha   90.00
_cell.angle_beta   90.00
_cell.angle_gamma   90.00
#
_symmetry.space_group_name_H-M   'P 1'
#
loop_
_entity.id
_entity.type
_entity.pdbx_description
1 polymer ?
#
loop_
_entity_poly.entity_id
_entity_poly.type
_entity_poly.pdbx_seq_one_letter_code
_entity_poly.pdbx_strand_id
1 'polypeptide(L)'
;MAKKHVFNAGPCLLPQVAIDNAIEALKDFKGTGVSLISISHRTKEWDAVMDECRALWKELLNIPDDYEVVFLGGGASLGFLYVAMNYLEKKAAYLDTGVWAHKALKEAQGLGDAYAIACSKDRNYCYIPKGYEIPTDIDYLHITTNNTIYGTEIKTDYDCPVPLIADMSSDILSRKVDVSKYAMIYGGAQKNAGPAGVTFYIIKKDMLGKVSRYIPTMLDLRTHIDKLSMFNTPPVFSIFVMNETLKWLKSIGGLDAIHAIDEKKAATLYAEIDRNSLFRGTADKEDRSIMNVCFVPAEGREDLQDEFLAFAKERGMIGLKGHRSVGGFRASLYNACTQEDVEALVACMQEFEKLHI
;
A
#
# COMPACT_ATOMS: atom_id res chain seq x y z
N MET A 1 2.05 12.82 28.59
CA MET A 1 2.62 13.29 27.33
C MET A 1 1.48 13.65 26.40
N ALA A 2 1.58 14.72 25.61
CA ALA A 2 0.55 15.04 24.63
C ALA A 2 0.41 13.89 23.61
N LYS A 3 -0.82 13.64 23.15
CA LYS A 3 -1.12 12.66 22.09
C LYS A 3 -0.24 12.95 20.88
N LYS A 4 0.29 11.89 20.26
CA LYS A 4 1.03 11.98 19.00
C LYS A 4 0.12 11.57 17.84
N HIS A 5 0.14 12.37 16.79
CA HIS A 5 -0.60 12.15 15.54
C HIS A 5 0.40 11.73 14.46
N VAL A 6 0.30 10.52 13.97
CA VAL A 6 1.34 9.90 13.11
C VAL A 6 0.84 9.77 11.68
N PHE A 7 1.52 10.43 10.75
CA PHE A 7 1.18 10.49 9.33
C PHE A 7 2.26 9.84 8.43
N ASN A 8 3.02 8.91 8.98
CA ASN A 8 4.11 8.23 8.25
C ASN A 8 3.58 7.49 7.01
N ALA A 9 4.34 7.56 5.93
CA ALA A 9 4.01 6.88 4.68
C ALA A 9 4.31 5.37 4.67
N GLY A 10 4.90 4.86 5.72
CA GLY A 10 5.27 3.46 5.93
C GLY A 10 6.68 3.33 6.54
N PRO A 11 6.83 2.55 7.64
CA PRO A 11 5.75 1.92 8.41
C PRO A 11 4.76 2.92 8.96
N CYS A 12 3.48 2.54 8.95
CA CYS A 12 2.37 3.39 9.39
C CYS A 12 1.88 3.02 10.80
N LEU A 13 0.84 3.73 11.26
CA LEU A 13 0.06 3.32 12.42
C LEU A 13 -0.55 1.93 12.20
N LEU A 14 -0.64 1.18 13.29
CA LEU A 14 -1.41 -0.05 13.37
C LEU A 14 -2.59 0.15 14.34
N PRO A 15 -3.69 -0.61 14.19
CA PRO A 15 -4.76 -0.61 15.18
C PRO A 15 -4.22 -0.97 16.55
N GLN A 16 -4.61 -0.25 17.59
CA GLN A 16 -4.08 -0.47 18.96
C GLN A 16 -4.32 -1.90 19.42
N VAL A 17 -5.48 -2.48 19.09
CA VAL A 17 -5.80 -3.88 19.44
C VAL A 17 -4.82 -4.87 18.81
N ALA A 18 -4.33 -4.63 17.60
CA ALA A 18 -3.33 -5.49 16.96
C ALA A 18 -1.98 -5.40 17.68
N ILE A 19 -1.62 -4.20 18.16
CA ILE A 19 -0.40 -3.99 18.97
C ILE A 19 -0.54 -4.71 20.32
N ASP A 20 -1.66 -4.55 21.01
CA ASP A 20 -1.90 -5.16 22.31
C ASP A 20 -1.88 -6.69 22.22
N ASN A 21 -2.54 -7.27 21.22
CA ASN A 21 -2.52 -8.70 20.97
C ASN A 21 -1.10 -9.22 20.64
N ALA A 22 -0.30 -8.43 19.90
CA ALA A 22 1.09 -8.78 19.63
C ALA A 22 1.94 -8.78 20.92
N ILE A 23 1.73 -7.81 21.83
CA ILE A 23 2.42 -7.76 23.12
C ILE A 23 2.10 -9.01 23.94
N GLU A 24 0.84 -9.42 24.03
CA GLU A 24 0.45 -10.64 24.74
C GLU A 24 1.04 -11.91 24.09
N ALA A 25 1.00 -11.99 22.74
CA ALA A 25 1.59 -13.11 22.04
C ALA A 25 3.12 -13.19 22.17
N LEU A 26 3.80 -12.06 22.38
CA LEU A 26 5.24 -12.03 22.69
C LEU A 26 5.56 -12.58 24.09
N LYS A 27 4.64 -12.45 25.04
CA LYS A 27 4.78 -13.04 26.39
C LYS A 27 4.52 -14.54 26.35
N ASP A 28 3.40 -14.95 25.79
CA ASP A 28 2.98 -16.32 25.67
C ASP A 28 2.06 -16.51 24.47
N PHE A 29 2.54 -17.21 23.43
CA PHE A 29 1.75 -17.45 22.23
C PHE A 29 0.69 -18.53 22.48
N LYS A 30 -0.57 -18.11 22.60
CA LYS A 30 -1.76 -19.00 22.74
C LYS A 30 -1.65 -20.01 23.89
N GLY A 31 -1.00 -19.68 24.99
CA GLY A 31 -0.86 -20.55 26.17
C GLY A 31 0.14 -21.71 25.98
N THR A 32 1.02 -21.61 25.01
CA THR A 32 2.05 -22.63 24.72
C THR A 32 3.25 -22.59 25.68
N GLY A 33 3.36 -21.53 26.49
CA GLY A 33 4.55 -21.24 27.30
C GLY A 33 5.74 -20.73 26.48
N VAL A 34 5.56 -20.44 25.19
CA VAL A 34 6.60 -19.97 24.26
C VAL A 34 6.18 -18.65 23.63
N SER A 35 7.12 -17.71 23.50
CA SER A 35 6.89 -16.45 22.80
C SER A 35 6.60 -16.67 21.31
N LEU A 36 5.76 -15.83 20.71
CA LEU A 36 5.49 -15.79 19.28
C LEU A 36 6.76 -15.74 18.43
N ILE A 37 7.78 -15.01 18.83
CA ILE A 37 9.05 -14.92 18.07
C ILE A 37 9.93 -16.16 18.15
N SER A 38 9.60 -17.09 19.05
CA SER A 38 10.32 -18.34 19.27
C SER A 38 9.53 -19.58 18.86
N ILE A 39 8.24 -19.40 18.43
CA ILE A 39 7.43 -20.54 17.99
C ILE A 39 7.94 -21.10 16.66
N SER A 40 7.96 -22.41 16.53
CA SER A 40 8.25 -23.03 15.25
C SER A 40 7.10 -22.82 14.27
N HIS A 41 7.41 -22.37 13.06
CA HIS A 41 6.43 -22.21 11.98
C HIS A 41 5.86 -23.55 11.45
N ARG A 42 6.23 -24.68 12.07
CA ARG A 42 5.72 -26.03 11.75
C ARG A 42 4.81 -26.57 12.84
N THR A 43 4.36 -25.74 13.77
CA THR A 43 3.41 -26.12 14.82
C THR A 43 1.97 -25.92 14.34
N LYS A 44 1.04 -26.69 14.91
CA LYS A 44 -0.40 -26.57 14.61
C LYS A 44 -0.95 -25.18 15.00
N GLU A 45 -0.42 -24.61 16.06
CA GLU A 45 -0.81 -23.27 16.54
C GLU A 45 -0.44 -22.19 15.51
N TRP A 46 0.71 -22.37 14.83
CA TRP A 46 1.12 -21.46 13.76
C TRP A 46 0.37 -21.73 12.46
N ASP A 47 0.16 -22.99 12.08
CA ASP A 47 -0.66 -23.35 10.92
C ASP A 47 -2.05 -22.69 11.00
N ALA A 48 -2.67 -22.70 12.19
CA ALA A 48 -3.96 -22.05 12.41
C ALA A 48 -3.92 -20.54 12.19
N VAL A 49 -2.83 -19.85 12.50
CA VAL A 49 -2.67 -18.41 12.19
C VAL A 49 -2.56 -18.19 10.69
N MET A 50 -1.79 -19.01 9.99
CA MET A 50 -1.63 -18.90 8.54
C MET A 50 -2.96 -19.13 7.81
N ASP A 51 -3.72 -20.15 8.25
CA ASP A 51 -5.03 -20.47 7.67
C ASP A 51 -6.04 -19.34 7.93
N GLU A 52 -6.11 -18.83 9.17
CA GLU A 52 -6.97 -17.72 9.54
C GLU A 52 -6.61 -16.45 8.72
N CYS A 53 -5.33 -16.13 8.60
CA CYS A 53 -4.87 -14.98 7.86
C CYS A 53 -5.28 -15.07 6.37
N ARG A 54 -5.05 -16.23 5.70
CA ARG A 54 -5.50 -16.44 4.32
C ARG A 54 -7.02 -16.35 4.18
N ALA A 55 -7.76 -16.93 5.12
CA ALA A 55 -9.22 -16.91 5.12
C ALA A 55 -9.75 -15.46 5.25
N LEU A 56 -9.14 -14.63 6.12
CA LEU A 56 -9.52 -13.23 6.27
C LEU A 56 -9.23 -12.41 5.01
N TRP A 57 -8.10 -12.63 4.34
CA TRP A 57 -7.82 -12.01 3.04
C TRP A 57 -8.87 -12.39 2.01
N LYS A 58 -9.20 -13.70 1.90
CA LYS A 58 -10.22 -14.19 0.95
C LYS A 58 -11.61 -13.62 1.26
N GLU A 59 -11.99 -13.57 2.51
CA GLU A 59 -13.27 -13.02 2.95
C GLU A 59 -13.39 -11.50 2.69
N LEU A 60 -12.40 -10.72 3.14
CA LEU A 60 -12.45 -9.25 3.06
C LEU A 60 -12.46 -8.75 1.61
N LEU A 61 -11.69 -9.38 0.72
CA LEU A 61 -11.60 -8.99 -0.68
C LEU A 61 -12.44 -9.84 -1.62
N ASN A 62 -13.24 -10.80 -1.09
CA ASN A 62 -14.03 -11.74 -1.90
C ASN A 62 -13.18 -12.43 -2.98
N ILE A 63 -12.01 -12.95 -2.58
CA ILE A 63 -11.03 -13.54 -3.51
C ILE A 63 -11.57 -14.88 -4.03
N PRO A 64 -11.65 -15.10 -5.36
CA PRO A 64 -12.12 -16.35 -5.95
C PRO A 64 -11.19 -17.55 -5.64
N ASP A 65 -11.72 -18.77 -5.73
CA ASP A 65 -10.99 -20.01 -5.38
C ASP A 65 -9.84 -20.35 -6.34
N ASP A 66 -9.85 -19.82 -7.55
CA ASP A 66 -8.76 -19.96 -8.53
C ASP A 66 -7.55 -19.07 -8.23
N TYR A 67 -7.63 -18.28 -7.15
CA TYR A 67 -6.52 -17.49 -6.62
C TYR A 67 -5.92 -18.12 -5.36
N GLU A 68 -4.66 -17.75 -5.08
CA GLU A 68 -4.01 -18.04 -3.81
C GLU A 68 -3.41 -16.78 -3.21
N VAL A 69 -3.41 -16.71 -1.86
CA VAL A 69 -2.82 -15.61 -1.10
C VAL A 69 -1.52 -16.09 -0.46
N VAL A 70 -0.41 -15.44 -0.83
CA VAL A 70 0.94 -15.80 -0.40
C VAL A 70 1.57 -14.66 0.39
N PHE A 71 2.28 -15.00 1.47
CA PHE A 71 2.96 -14.05 2.35
C PHE A 71 4.46 -14.31 2.35
N LEU A 72 5.24 -13.35 1.85
CA LEU A 72 6.69 -13.48 1.70
C LEU A 72 7.42 -12.28 2.33
N GLY A 73 8.74 -12.38 2.46
CA GLY A 73 9.60 -11.24 2.77
C GLY A 73 10.02 -10.47 1.51
N GLY A 74 10.80 -9.41 1.68
CA GLY A 74 11.46 -8.66 0.59
C GLY A 74 10.76 -7.36 0.17
N GLY A 75 9.55 -7.10 0.65
CA GLY A 75 8.77 -5.90 0.30
C GLY A 75 8.33 -5.87 -1.15
N ALA A 76 7.57 -4.84 -1.54
CA ALA A 76 7.10 -4.67 -2.91
C ALA A 76 8.25 -4.54 -3.93
N SER A 77 9.44 -4.12 -3.50
CA SER A 77 10.61 -4.05 -4.38
C SER A 77 11.03 -5.43 -4.90
N LEU A 78 10.97 -6.48 -4.06
CA LEU A 78 11.13 -7.85 -4.55
C LEU A 78 9.92 -8.29 -5.37
N GLY A 79 8.74 -7.76 -5.08
CA GLY A 79 7.53 -7.96 -5.88
C GLY A 79 7.70 -7.52 -7.35
N PHE A 80 8.41 -6.42 -7.62
CA PHE A 80 8.73 -5.99 -8.98
C PHE A 80 9.49 -7.09 -9.74
N LEU A 81 10.48 -7.70 -9.09
CA LEU A 81 11.25 -8.81 -9.67
C LEU A 81 10.39 -10.06 -9.85
N TYR A 82 9.55 -10.42 -8.85
CA TYR A 82 8.63 -11.57 -8.96
C TYR A 82 7.70 -11.42 -10.18
N VAL A 83 7.14 -10.24 -10.42
CA VAL A 83 6.29 -9.96 -11.58
C VAL A 83 7.06 -10.26 -12.87
N ALA A 84 8.21 -9.64 -13.07
CA ALA A 84 8.97 -9.80 -14.31
C ALA A 84 9.49 -11.23 -14.50
N MET A 85 9.93 -11.92 -13.43
CA MET A 85 10.40 -13.31 -13.49
C MET A 85 9.30 -14.30 -13.86
N ASN A 86 8.07 -14.10 -13.38
CA ASN A 86 6.99 -15.09 -13.51
C ASN A 86 6.03 -14.81 -14.67
N TYR A 87 6.00 -13.58 -15.20
CA TYR A 87 5.00 -13.18 -16.20
C TYR A 87 5.59 -12.62 -17.50
N LEU A 88 6.82 -12.11 -17.50
CA LEU A 88 7.42 -11.53 -18.73
C LEU A 88 8.03 -12.62 -19.60
N GLU A 89 7.38 -12.98 -20.69
CA GLU A 89 7.92 -13.90 -21.69
C GLU A 89 8.44 -13.16 -22.91
N LYS A 90 7.63 -12.27 -23.48
CA LYS A 90 7.95 -11.50 -24.70
C LYS A 90 8.11 -10.03 -24.42
N LYS A 91 7.01 -9.37 -24.07
CA LYS A 91 7.00 -7.93 -23.77
C LYS A 91 5.88 -7.56 -22.81
N ALA A 92 6.11 -6.53 -22.01
CA ALA A 92 5.14 -6.04 -21.06
C ALA A 92 5.00 -4.51 -21.10
N ALA A 93 3.81 -4.02 -20.78
CA ALA A 93 3.53 -2.60 -20.68
C ALA A 93 3.34 -2.16 -19.23
N TYR A 94 3.72 -0.92 -18.97
CA TYR A 94 3.65 -0.29 -17.66
C TYR A 94 2.98 1.07 -17.76
N LEU A 95 2.15 1.39 -16.76
CA LEU A 95 1.66 2.75 -16.57
C LEU A 95 2.62 3.47 -15.60
N ASP A 96 3.46 4.36 -16.12
CA ASP A 96 4.49 5.07 -15.34
C ASP A 96 3.88 6.33 -14.68
N THR A 97 3.26 6.11 -13.52
CA THR A 97 2.55 7.13 -12.74
C THR A 97 3.30 7.63 -11.51
N GLY A 98 4.55 7.22 -11.32
CA GLY A 98 5.34 7.64 -10.18
C GLY A 98 6.62 6.83 -9.98
N VAL A 99 7.38 7.20 -8.95
CA VAL A 99 8.68 6.55 -8.65
C VAL A 99 8.56 5.03 -8.50
N TRP A 100 7.50 4.53 -7.89
CA TRP A 100 7.34 3.08 -7.66
C TRP A 100 6.98 2.36 -8.95
N ALA A 101 6.06 2.90 -9.74
CA ALA A 101 5.74 2.40 -11.08
C ALA A 101 6.98 2.40 -11.99
N HIS A 102 7.76 3.49 -11.97
CA HIS A 102 9.01 3.59 -12.73
C HIS A 102 10.06 2.53 -12.28
N LYS A 103 10.17 2.26 -10.98
CA LYS A 103 11.08 1.22 -10.48
C LYS A 103 10.64 -0.18 -10.93
N ALA A 104 9.34 -0.47 -10.88
CA ALA A 104 8.81 -1.74 -11.37
C ALA A 104 9.10 -1.94 -12.87
N LEU A 105 8.93 -0.89 -13.68
CA LEU A 105 9.31 -0.90 -15.09
C LEU A 105 10.82 -1.17 -15.27
N LYS A 106 11.68 -0.54 -14.47
CA LYS A 106 13.14 -0.73 -14.54
C LYS A 106 13.57 -2.17 -14.24
N GLU A 107 12.95 -2.82 -13.24
CA GLU A 107 13.22 -4.23 -12.95
C GLU A 107 12.83 -5.13 -14.13
N ALA A 108 11.68 -4.88 -14.76
CA ALA A 108 11.25 -5.64 -15.93
C ALA A 108 12.18 -5.43 -17.14
N GLN A 109 12.65 -4.20 -17.37
CA GLN A 109 13.64 -3.88 -18.42
C GLN A 109 14.97 -4.61 -18.24
N GLY A 110 15.33 -4.98 -17.02
CA GLY A 110 16.50 -5.82 -16.74
C GLY A 110 16.32 -7.29 -17.16
N LEU A 111 15.08 -7.72 -17.40
CA LEU A 111 14.75 -9.12 -17.71
C LEU A 111 14.17 -9.34 -19.12
N GLY A 112 13.69 -8.30 -19.78
CA GLY A 112 13.12 -8.42 -21.12
C GLY A 112 12.59 -7.10 -21.66
N ASP A 113 11.79 -7.20 -22.72
CA ASP A 113 11.18 -6.01 -23.35
C ASP A 113 10.04 -5.47 -22.48
N ALA A 114 10.26 -4.30 -21.88
CA ALA A 114 9.26 -3.62 -21.07
C ALA A 114 9.29 -2.11 -21.32
N TYR A 115 8.11 -1.51 -21.47
CA TYR A 115 8.00 -0.09 -21.81
C TYR A 115 6.79 0.57 -21.12
N ALA A 116 6.84 1.90 -21.02
CA ALA A 116 5.70 2.68 -20.55
C ALA A 116 4.73 2.96 -21.72
N ILE A 117 3.45 2.55 -21.58
CA ILE A 117 2.41 2.92 -22.55
C ILE A 117 1.88 4.32 -22.34
N ALA A 118 1.94 4.81 -21.09
CA ALA A 118 1.63 6.18 -20.74
C ALA A 118 2.44 6.57 -19.49
N CYS A 119 2.72 7.87 -19.38
CA CYS A 119 3.54 8.41 -18.31
C CYS A 119 3.06 9.82 -17.94
N SER A 120 3.00 10.14 -16.64
CA SER A 120 2.64 11.46 -16.14
C SER A 120 3.81 12.28 -15.59
N LYS A 121 5.04 11.90 -15.95
CA LYS A 121 6.27 12.58 -15.52
C LYS A 121 6.40 14.01 -16.04
N ASP A 122 5.78 14.31 -17.18
CA ASP A 122 5.72 15.63 -17.81
C ASP A 122 5.19 16.71 -16.87
N ARG A 123 4.25 16.34 -15.96
CA ARG A 123 3.70 17.21 -14.93
C ARG A 123 4.05 16.70 -13.51
N ASN A 124 5.24 16.15 -13.34
CA ASN A 124 5.72 15.63 -12.05
C ASN A 124 4.75 14.64 -11.38
N TYR A 125 4.12 13.77 -12.17
CA TYR A 125 3.20 12.72 -11.69
C TYR A 125 1.97 13.24 -10.90
N CYS A 126 1.50 14.45 -11.20
CA CYS A 126 0.35 15.03 -10.50
C CYS A 126 -1.02 14.53 -11.00
N TYR A 127 -1.04 13.65 -12.00
CA TYR A 127 -2.27 13.10 -12.60
C TYR A 127 -2.10 11.63 -13.00
N ILE A 128 -3.22 10.96 -13.23
CA ILE A 128 -3.28 9.61 -13.81
C ILE A 128 -3.54 9.75 -15.32
N PRO A 129 -2.66 9.25 -16.21
CA PRO A 129 -2.88 9.30 -17.65
C PRO A 129 -4.18 8.62 -18.07
N LYS A 130 -4.89 9.21 -19.02
CA LYS A 130 -6.15 8.70 -19.58
C LYS A 130 -6.07 8.70 -21.11
N GLY A 131 -6.94 7.93 -21.77
CA GLY A 131 -7.08 7.94 -23.23
C GLY A 131 -5.95 7.22 -23.98
N TYR A 132 -5.15 6.40 -23.32
CA TYR A 132 -4.17 5.52 -23.97
C TYR A 132 -4.80 4.18 -24.37
N GLU A 133 -4.27 3.57 -25.44
CA GLU A 133 -4.69 2.25 -25.86
C GLU A 133 -3.81 1.18 -25.20
N ILE A 134 -4.43 0.08 -24.74
CA ILE A 134 -3.72 -1.07 -24.20
C ILE A 134 -3.46 -2.07 -25.33
N PRO A 135 -2.18 -2.35 -25.67
CA PRO A 135 -1.84 -3.34 -26.69
C PRO A 135 -2.30 -4.75 -26.26
N THR A 136 -2.77 -5.54 -27.21
CA THR A 136 -3.23 -6.92 -26.93
C THR A 136 -2.16 -7.98 -27.17
N ASP A 137 -1.00 -7.60 -27.67
CA ASP A 137 0.14 -8.47 -27.99
C ASP A 137 1.25 -8.42 -26.93
N ILE A 138 0.90 -8.07 -25.70
CA ILE A 138 1.78 -8.02 -24.52
C ILE A 138 1.42 -9.12 -23.52
N ASP A 139 2.38 -9.54 -22.71
CA ASP A 139 2.19 -10.57 -21.69
C ASP A 139 1.34 -10.07 -20.52
N TYR A 140 1.53 -8.79 -20.15
CA TYR A 140 0.74 -8.12 -19.09
C TYR A 140 0.84 -6.60 -19.16
N LEU A 141 -0.13 -5.95 -18.55
CA LEU A 141 -0.08 -4.55 -18.14
C LEU A 141 0.19 -4.46 -16.64
N HIS A 142 1.15 -3.65 -16.23
CA HIS A 142 1.42 -3.35 -14.83
C HIS A 142 0.98 -1.94 -14.45
N ILE A 143 0.29 -1.81 -13.32
CA ILE A 143 -0.13 -0.53 -12.75
C ILE A 143 0.28 -0.42 -11.28
N THR A 144 0.43 0.81 -10.80
CA THR A 144 0.54 1.14 -9.37
C THR A 144 -0.70 1.95 -9.01
N THR A 145 -1.60 1.36 -8.24
CA THR A 145 -2.94 1.94 -8.03
C THR A 145 -2.92 3.20 -7.19
N ASN A 146 -2.00 3.29 -6.23
CA ASN A 146 -1.85 4.48 -5.40
C ASN A 146 -0.38 4.92 -5.31
N ASN A 147 -0.12 6.15 -5.72
CA ASN A 147 1.21 6.74 -5.77
C ASN A 147 1.53 7.49 -4.45
N THR A 148 2.04 6.77 -3.48
CA THR A 148 2.35 7.23 -2.11
C THR A 148 3.16 8.53 -2.06
N ILE A 149 4.01 8.79 -3.06
CA ILE A 149 4.93 9.95 -3.10
C ILE A 149 4.23 11.19 -3.66
N TYR A 150 3.34 11.01 -4.64
CA TYR A 150 2.76 12.11 -5.41
C TYR A 150 1.30 12.39 -5.02
N GLY A 151 0.65 11.46 -4.34
CA GLY A 151 -0.73 11.62 -3.86
C GLY A 151 -1.78 11.43 -4.95
N THR A 152 -1.48 10.63 -5.99
CA THR A 152 -2.45 10.23 -7.03
C THR A 152 -2.91 8.80 -6.85
N GLU A 153 -4.16 8.50 -7.21
CA GLU A 153 -4.80 7.20 -7.03
C GLU A 153 -5.68 6.82 -8.22
N ILE A 154 -5.61 5.55 -8.62
CA ILE A 154 -6.53 4.91 -9.56
C ILE A 154 -7.70 4.34 -8.74
N LYS A 155 -8.85 5.00 -8.77
CA LYS A 155 -10.00 4.71 -7.89
C LYS A 155 -10.90 3.57 -8.37
N THR A 156 -10.74 3.14 -9.62
CA THR A 156 -11.59 2.14 -10.26
C THR A 156 -10.76 1.00 -10.83
N ASP A 157 -11.34 -0.21 -10.82
CA ASP A 157 -10.69 -1.36 -11.41
C ASP A 157 -10.78 -1.30 -12.94
N TYR A 158 -9.68 -1.56 -13.63
CA TYR A 158 -9.62 -1.53 -15.10
C TYR A 158 -10.30 -2.74 -15.73
N ASP A 159 -10.98 -2.52 -16.87
CA ASP A 159 -11.27 -3.57 -17.84
C ASP A 159 -10.07 -3.67 -18.78
N CYS A 160 -9.20 -4.66 -18.54
CA CYS A 160 -7.96 -4.84 -19.27
C CYS A 160 -8.06 -6.04 -20.23
N PRO A 161 -7.71 -5.87 -21.53
CA PRO A 161 -7.79 -6.96 -22.50
C PRO A 161 -6.66 -7.99 -22.37
N VAL A 162 -5.68 -7.72 -21.51
CA VAL A 162 -4.52 -8.58 -21.20
C VAL A 162 -4.40 -8.80 -19.71
N PRO A 163 -3.58 -9.75 -19.22
CA PRO A 163 -3.34 -9.93 -17.80
C PRO A 163 -2.95 -8.62 -17.11
N LEU A 164 -3.72 -8.20 -16.09
CA LEU A 164 -3.47 -7.00 -15.31
C LEU A 164 -2.75 -7.34 -14.02
N ILE A 165 -1.64 -6.66 -13.73
CA ILE A 165 -0.88 -6.82 -12.49
C ILE A 165 -0.81 -5.48 -11.78
N ALA A 166 -1.09 -5.47 -10.47
CA ALA A 166 -1.17 -4.24 -9.70
C ALA A 166 -0.30 -4.26 -8.43
N ASP A 167 0.51 -3.21 -8.26
CA ASP A 167 1.05 -2.83 -6.95
C ASP A 167 -0.02 -2.03 -6.20
N MET A 168 -0.61 -2.64 -5.18
CA MET A 168 -1.60 -2.03 -4.29
C MET A 168 -1.04 -1.80 -2.88
N SER A 169 0.26 -1.62 -2.72
CA SER A 169 0.90 -1.49 -1.40
C SER A 169 0.24 -0.45 -0.50
N SER A 170 -0.24 0.66 -1.06
CA SER A 170 -0.70 1.80 -0.26
C SER A 170 -2.20 2.05 -0.27
N ASP A 171 -2.98 1.25 -0.99
CA ASP A 171 -4.44 1.37 -1.05
C ASP A 171 -5.20 0.04 -0.90
N ILE A 172 -4.50 -1.10 -0.84
CA ILE A 172 -5.16 -2.38 -0.54
C ILE A 172 -5.92 -2.31 0.78
N LEU A 173 -7.09 -2.95 0.85
CA LEU A 173 -7.96 -2.96 2.03
C LEU A 173 -8.56 -1.59 2.42
N SER A 174 -8.45 -0.56 1.58
CA SER A 174 -9.15 0.73 1.77
C SER A 174 -10.48 0.81 1.05
N ARG A 175 -10.69 -0.08 0.06
CA ARG A 175 -11.92 -0.18 -0.75
C ARG A 175 -12.12 -1.60 -1.23
N LYS A 176 -13.32 -1.88 -1.73
CA LYS A 176 -13.56 -3.12 -2.50
C LYS A 176 -12.79 -3.09 -3.81
N VAL A 177 -12.24 -4.25 -4.18
CA VAL A 177 -11.52 -4.50 -5.43
C VAL A 177 -12.13 -5.74 -6.07
N ASP A 178 -12.44 -5.67 -7.35
CA ASP A 178 -12.79 -6.87 -8.12
C ASP A 178 -11.52 -7.64 -8.48
N VAL A 179 -11.12 -8.54 -7.58
CA VAL A 179 -9.89 -9.35 -7.73
C VAL A 179 -9.88 -10.14 -9.03
N SER A 180 -11.05 -10.51 -9.58
CA SER A 180 -11.14 -11.30 -10.81
C SER A 180 -10.58 -10.60 -12.04
N LYS A 181 -10.45 -9.28 -12.00
CA LYS A 181 -9.84 -8.46 -13.07
C LYS A 181 -8.31 -8.51 -13.11
N TYR A 182 -7.67 -9.08 -12.08
CA TYR A 182 -6.21 -9.06 -11.93
C TYR A 182 -5.62 -10.45 -12.08
N ALA A 183 -4.54 -10.57 -12.83
CA ALA A 183 -3.70 -11.76 -12.83
C ALA A 183 -2.89 -11.88 -11.52
N MET A 184 -2.51 -10.72 -10.95
CA MET A 184 -1.83 -10.64 -9.67
C MET A 184 -2.04 -9.26 -9.04
N ILE A 185 -2.31 -9.25 -7.73
CA ILE A 185 -2.21 -8.07 -6.88
C ILE A 185 -1.11 -8.34 -5.86
N TYR A 186 -0.25 -7.36 -5.60
CA TYR A 186 0.79 -7.48 -4.59
C TYR A 186 1.03 -6.17 -3.85
N GLY A 187 1.71 -6.25 -2.72
CA GLY A 187 2.09 -5.06 -1.98
C GLY A 187 2.80 -5.34 -0.67
N GLY A 188 3.56 -4.36 -0.20
CA GLY A 188 4.15 -4.39 1.12
C GLY A 188 3.12 -4.06 2.19
N ALA A 189 3.00 -4.90 3.23
CA ALA A 189 1.99 -4.73 4.27
C ALA A 189 2.17 -3.47 5.13
N GLN A 190 3.38 -2.91 5.22
CA GLN A 190 3.77 -1.83 6.13
C GLN A 190 3.03 -0.49 5.92
N LYS A 191 2.13 -0.42 4.96
CA LYS A 191 1.32 0.78 4.67
C LYS A 191 -0.09 0.63 5.21
N ASN A 192 -0.87 -0.34 4.71
CA ASN A 192 -2.27 -0.46 5.08
C ASN A 192 -2.68 -1.82 5.65
N ALA A 193 -1.96 -2.89 5.33
CA ALA A 193 -2.35 -4.25 5.71
C ALA A 193 -1.72 -4.75 7.03
N GLY A 194 -0.60 -4.15 7.48
CA GLY A 194 0.10 -4.65 8.67
C GLY A 194 1.47 -3.99 8.88
N PRO A 195 2.38 -4.65 9.60
CA PRO A 195 3.72 -4.12 9.88
C PRO A 195 4.69 -4.34 8.72
N ALA A 196 5.88 -3.74 8.82
CA ALA A 196 6.99 -4.06 7.94
C ALA A 196 7.44 -5.52 8.11
N GLY A 197 8.03 -6.10 7.04
CA GLY A 197 8.60 -7.44 7.05
C GLY A 197 7.81 -8.48 6.26
N VAL A 198 6.54 -8.23 5.96
CA VAL A 198 5.70 -9.10 5.13
C VAL A 198 5.20 -8.38 3.87
N THR A 199 5.18 -9.10 2.78
CA THR A 199 4.61 -8.73 1.48
C THR A 199 3.52 -9.72 1.14
N PHE A 200 2.35 -9.26 0.76
CA PHE A 200 1.25 -10.11 0.31
C PHE A 200 1.25 -10.20 -1.21
N TYR A 201 0.79 -11.33 -1.72
CA TYR A 201 0.59 -11.60 -3.13
C TYR A 201 -0.74 -12.34 -3.28
N ILE A 202 -1.66 -11.81 -4.09
CA ILE A 202 -2.93 -12.45 -4.48
C ILE A 202 -2.75 -12.84 -5.93
N ILE A 203 -2.72 -14.13 -6.22
CA ILE A 203 -2.20 -14.67 -7.49
C ILE A 203 -3.24 -15.58 -8.13
N LYS A 204 -3.60 -15.29 -9.38
CA LYS A 204 -4.40 -16.20 -10.19
C LYS A 204 -3.53 -17.40 -10.63
N LYS A 205 -3.87 -18.59 -10.15
CA LYS A 205 -3.00 -19.79 -10.26
C LYS A 205 -2.68 -20.19 -11.70
N ASP A 206 -3.65 -20.12 -12.61
CA ASP A 206 -3.52 -20.51 -14.01
C ASP A 206 -2.69 -19.53 -14.85
N MET A 207 -2.33 -18.36 -14.29
CA MET A 207 -1.48 -17.37 -14.95
C MET A 207 0.01 -17.62 -14.79
N LEU A 208 0.41 -18.55 -13.92
CA LEU A 208 1.82 -18.91 -13.70
C LEU A 208 2.29 -20.05 -14.63
N GLY A 209 3.61 -20.21 -14.75
CA GLY A 209 4.25 -21.29 -15.50
C GLY A 209 4.20 -21.11 -17.03
N LYS A 210 3.97 -19.89 -17.49
CA LYS A 210 3.88 -19.55 -18.94
C LYS A 210 5.18 -18.99 -19.50
N VAL A 211 6.17 -18.67 -18.68
CA VAL A 211 7.48 -18.20 -19.12
C VAL A 211 8.42 -19.38 -19.36
N SER A 212 9.23 -19.31 -20.41
CA SER A 212 10.17 -20.36 -20.81
C SER A 212 11.52 -20.29 -20.08
N ARG A 213 11.84 -19.12 -19.48
CA ARG A 213 13.09 -18.93 -18.75
C ARG A 213 13.19 -19.79 -17.51
N TYR A 214 14.40 -20.16 -17.12
CA TYR A 214 14.64 -20.73 -15.79
C TYR A 214 14.35 -19.68 -14.69
N ILE A 215 13.47 -20.07 -13.76
CA ILE A 215 13.17 -19.27 -12.56
C ILE A 215 13.83 -19.98 -11.36
N PRO A 216 14.73 -19.32 -10.61
CA PRO A 216 15.26 -19.88 -9.37
C PRO A 216 14.12 -20.21 -8.39
N THR A 217 14.25 -21.33 -7.68
CA THR A 217 13.18 -21.89 -6.81
C THR A 217 12.52 -20.84 -5.90
N MET A 218 13.29 -19.95 -5.28
CA MET A 218 12.77 -18.91 -4.39
C MET A 218 12.09 -17.75 -5.13
N LEU A 219 12.30 -17.62 -6.43
CA LEU A 219 11.65 -16.61 -7.28
C LEU A 219 10.47 -17.18 -8.07
N ASP A 220 10.25 -18.50 -8.04
CA ASP A 220 9.08 -19.13 -8.64
C ASP A 220 7.89 -19.04 -7.68
N LEU A 221 6.88 -18.27 -8.03
CA LEU A 221 5.69 -18.10 -7.20
C LEU A 221 4.92 -19.41 -6.98
N ARG A 222 5.03 -20.38 -7.89
CA ARG A 222 4.42 -21.73 -7.73
C ARG A 222 4.98 -22.44 -6.51
N THR A 223 6.28 -22.31 -6.23
CA THR A 223 6.92 -22.87 -5.03
C THR A 223 6.23 -22.40 -3.75
N HIS A 224 5.89 -21.12 -3.70
CA HIS A 224 5.27 -20.51 -2.51
C HIS A 224 3.78 -20.82 -2.41
N ILE A 225 3.08 -20.95 -3.54
CA ILE A 225 1.68 -21.42 -3.59
C ILE A 225 1.60 -22.86 -3.08
N ASP A 226 2.40 -23.76 -3.62
CA ASP A 226 2.40 -25.19 -3.26
C ASP A 226 2.73 -25.44 -1.78
N LYS A 227 3.48 -24.54 -1.17
CA LYS A 227 3.88 -24.62 0.25
C LYS A 227 3.14 -23.63 1.15
N LEU A 228 2.08 -22.98 0.63
CA LEU A 228 1.24 -22.04 1.38
C LEU A 228 2.07 -21.01 2.16
N SER A 229 3.07 -20.42 1.49
CA SER A 229 4.04 -19.45 2.05
C SER A 229 5.09 -20.04 3.03
N MET A 230 5.09 -21.32 3.25
CA MET A 230 5.97 -21.98 4.24
C MET A 230 7.00 -22.92 3.59
N PHE A 231 7.47 -22.60 2.38
CA PHE A 231 8.61 -23.28 1.77
C PHE A 231 9.88 -23.12 2.64
N ASN A 232 10.12 -21.94 3.12
CA ASN A 232 11.10 -21.59 4.15
C ASN A 232 10.38 -20.89 5.32
N THR A 233 11.11 -20.53 6.37
CA THR A 233 10.54 -19.85 7.55
C THR A 233 9.92 -18.50 7.14
N PRO A 234 8.61 -18.32 7.34
CA PRO A 234 7.94 -17.06 7.01
C PRO A 234 8.24 -15.99 8.07
N PRO A 235 7.95 -14.71 7.81
CA PRO A 235 8.10 -13.63 8.79
C PRO A 235 6.98 -13.70 9.85
N VAL A 236 7.11 -14.65 10.80
CA VAL A 236 6.11 -15.07 11.79
C VAL A 236 5.48 -13.87 12.51
N PHE A 237 6.29 -13.01 13.12
CA PHE A 237 5.78 -11.85 13.86
C PHE A 237 4.95 -10.91 12.95
N SER A 238 5.45 -10.60 11.77
CA SER A 238 4.78 -9.66 10.86
C SER A 238 3.46 -10.22 10.32
N ILE A 239 3.40 -11.53 10.04
CA ILE A 239 2.16 -12.19 9.61
C ILE A 239 1.14 -12.22 10.75
N PHE A 240 1.56 -12.49 11.98
CA PHE A 240 0.66 -12.46 13.14
C PHE A 240 0.03 -11.08 13.32
N VAL A 241 0.83 -10.00 13.30
CA VAL A 241 0.32 -8.63 13.44
C VAL A 241 -0.58 -8.24 12.27
N MET A 242 -0.25 -8.69 11.04
CA MET A 242 -1.13 -8.51 9.88
C MET A 242 -2.47 -9.22 10.09
N ASN A 243 -2.47 -10.46 10.59
CA ASN A 243 -3.69 -11.20 10.91
C ASN A 243 -4.57 -10.45 11.92
N GLU A 244 -3.96 -9.91 12.99
CA GLU A 244 -4.69 -9.11 13.99
C GLU A 244 -5.24 -7.79 13.41
N THR A 245 -4.51 -7.17 12.46
CA THR A 245 -4.98 -6.00 11.72
C THR A 245 -6.21 -6.33 10.85
N LEU A 246 -6.22 -7.49 10.17
CA LEU A 246 -7.37 -7.94 9.38
C LEU A 246 -8.59 -8.26 10.25
N LYS A 247 -8.39 -8.88 11.43
CA LYS A 247 -9.46 -9.08 12.42
C LYS A 247 -10.08 -7.77 12.85
N TRP A 248 -9.24 -6.79 13.16
CA TRP A 248 -9.72 -5.46 13.49
C TRP A 248 -10.55 -4.87 12.34
N LEU A 249 -10.03 -4.91 11.10
CA LEU A 249 -10.75 -4.39 9.93
C LEU A 249 -12.12 -5.07 9.76
N LYS A 250 -12.19 -6.39 9.90
CA LYS A 250 -13.44 -7.13 9.89
C LYS A 250 -14.39 -6.68 11.01
N SER A 251 -13.87 -6.48 12.22
CA SER A 251 -14.68 -6.11 13.40
C SER A 251 -15.34 -4.75 13.32
N ILE A 252 -14.76 -3.81 12.57
CA ILE A 252 -15.31 -2.46 12.37
C ILE A 252 -16.28 -2.36 11.19
N GLY A 253 -16.61 -3.49 10.52
CA GLY A 253 -17.55 -3.55 9.40
C GLY A 253 -16.90 -3.77 8.04
N GLY A 254 -15.62 -4.11 7.98
CA GLY A 254 -14.91 -4.46 6.75
C GLY A 254 -14.70 -3.29 5.79
N LEU A 255 -14.61 -3.62 4.49
CA LEU A 255 -14.18 -2.65 3.47
C LEU A 255 -15.17 -1.51 3.24
N ASP A 256 -16.47 -1.73 3.37
CA ASP A 256 -17.46 -0.66 3.18
C ASP A 256 -17.36 0.39 4.29
N ALA A 257 -17.20 -0.06 5.52
CA ALA A 257 -17.09 0.84 6.67
C ALA A 257 -15.78 1.63 6.63
N ILE A 258 -14.66 0.97 6.38
CA ILE A 258 -13.37 1.66 6.35
C ILE A 258 -13.25 2.61 5.17
N HIS A 259 -13.81 2.26 3.99
CA HIS A 259 -13.82 3.14 2.83
C HIS A 259 -14.52 4.47 3.13
N ALA A 260 -15.71 4.42 3.74
CA ALA A 260 -16.44 5.62 4.14
C ALA A 260 -15.66 6.49 5.15
N ILE A 261 -14.93 5.84 6.07
CA ILE A 261 -14.06 6.53 7.03
C ILE A 261 -12.89 7.20 6.31
N ASP A 262 -12.24 6.49 5.38
CA ASP A 262 -11.08 6.98 4.63
C ASP A 262 -11.45 8.13 3.70
N GLU A 263 -12.57 8.05 2.99
CA GLU A 263 -13.12 9.14 2.19
C GLU A 263 -13.37 10.39 3.04
N LYS A 264 -13.99 10.23 4.22
CA LYS A 264 -14.24 11.34 5.14
C LYS A 264 -12.96 11.99 5.63
N LYS A 265 -11.95 11.20 6.01
CA LYS A 265 -10.62 11.70 6.42
C LYS A 265 -9.98 12.52 5.31
N ALA A 266 -9.93 11.97 4.10
CA ALA A 266 -9.34 12.64 2.94
C ALA A 266 -10.11 13.92 2.58
N ALA A 267 -11.43 13.88 2.52
CA ALA A 267 -12.27 15.04 2.25
C ALA A 267 -12.05 16.16 3.27
N THR A 268 -11.94 15.83 4.58
CA THR A 268 -11.67 16.79 5.64
C THR A 268 -10.35 17.53 5.42
N LEU A 269 -9.27 16.80 5.11
CA LEU A 269 -7.96 17.42 4.90
C LEU A 269 -7.87 18.18 3.58
N TYR A 270 -8.43 17.65 2.48
CA TYR A 270 -8.43 18.36 1.20
C TYR A 270 -9.29 19.62 1.23
N ALA A 271 -10.40 19.63 1.96
CA ALA A 271 -11.20 20.84 2.16
C ALA A 271 -10.37 21.97 2.83
N GLU A 272 -9.56 21.62 3.83
CA GLU A 272 -8.67 22.58 4.47
C GLU A 272 -7.55 23.02 3.53
N ILE A 273 -6.90 22.13 2.81
CA ILE A 273 -5.83 22.49 1.85
C ILE A 273 -6.36 23.41 0.76
N ASP A 274 -7.57 23.16 0.24
CA ASP A 274 -8.17 23.97 -0.84
C ASP A 274 -8.68 25.33 -0.34
N ARG A 275 -9.00 25.48 0.95
CA ARG A 275 -9.41 26.71 1.61
C ARG A 275 -8.25 27.59 2.05
N ASN A 276 -7.19 26.96 2.56
CA ASN A 276 -6.09 27.60 3.27
C ASN A 276 -5.21 28.40 2.31
N SER A 277 -4.90 29.64 2.65
CA SER A 277 -4.11 30.55 1.80
C SER A 277 -2.61 30.22 1.76
N LEU A 278 -2.13 29.39 2.68
CA LEU A 278 -0.71 29.05 2.81
C LEU A 278 -0.32 27.73 2.13
N PHE A 279 -1.32 26.92 1.71
CA PHE A 279 -1.06 25.58 1.18
C PHE A 279 -1.81 25.34 -0.14
N ARG A 280 -1.28 24.42 -0.94
CA ARG A 280 -1.96 23.91 -2.14
C ARG A 280 -1.68 22.41 -2.33
N GLY A 281 -2.66 21.66 -2.81
CA GLY A 281 -2.51 20.27 -3.19
C GLY A 281 -1.61 20.09 -4.42
N THR A 282 -0.91 18.95 -4.51
CA THR A 282 -0.01 18.65 -5.63
C THR A 282 -0.68 17.87 -6.75
N ALA A 283 -1.66 17.01 -6.42
CA ALA A 283 -2.38 16.19 -7.38
C ALA A 283 -3.61 16.90 -7.97
N ASP A 284 -3.92 16.62 -9.24
CA ASP A 284 -5.16 17.05 -9.87
C ASP A 284 -6.36 16.52 -9.08
N LYS A 285 -7.40 17.34 -8.89
CA LYS A 285 -8.49 17.04 -7.94
C LYS A 285 -9.17 15.69 -8.17
N GLU A 286 -9.35 15.31 -9.42
CA GLU A 286 -9.99 14.05 -9.79
C GLU A 286 -9.14 12.81 -9.47
N ASP A 287 -7.82 12.97 -9.46
CA ASP A 287 -6.85 11.90 -9.25
C ASP A 287 -6.25 11.88 -7.83
N ARG A 288 -6.75 12.73 -6.91
CA ARG A 288 -6.28 12.79 -5.51
C ARG A 288 -6.47 11.48 -4.78
N SER A 289 -5.40 11.02 -4.12
CA SER A 289 -5.42 9.85 -3.26
C SER A 289 -6.20 10.09 -1.97
N ILE A 290 -6.99 9.10 -1.53
CA ILE A 290 -7.61 9.10 -0.21
C ILE A 290 -6.67 8.57 0.88
N MET A 291 -5.57 7.92 0.49
CA MET A 291 -4.58 7.33 1.40
C MET A 291 -3.39 8.25 1.68
N ASN A 292 -2.91 8.99 0.67
CA ASN A 292 -1.72 9.82 0.79
C ASN A 292 -2.00 11.23 0.28
N VAL A 293 -2.30 12.13 1.19
CA VAL A 293 -2.57 13.53 0.87
C VAL A 293 -1.25 14.28 0.79
N CYS A 294 -0.87 14.68 -0.43
CA CYS A 294 0.34 15.44 -0.69
C CYS A 294 0.00 16.92 -0.97
N PHE A 295 0.73 17.81 -0.32
CA PHE A 295 0.54 19.26 -0.46
C PHE A 295 1.85 20.01 -0.23
N VAL A 296 1.91 21.23 -0.72
CA VAL A 296 3.09 22.10 -0.64
C VAL A 296 2.67 23.50 -0.17
N PRO A 297 3.61 24.37 0.24
CA PRO A 297 3.28 25.77 0.45
C PRO A 297 2.64 26.40 -0.80
N ALA A 298 1.76 27.35 -0.63
CA ALA A 298 1.21 28.14 -1.72
C ALA A 298 2.33 28.89 -2.45
N GLU A 299 2.08 29.31 -3.69
CA GLU A 299 3.04 30.08 -4.48
C GLU A 299 3.45 31.37 -3.76
N GLY A 300 4.75 31.62 -3.65
CA GLY A 300 5.32 32.72 -2.90
C GLY A 300 5.37 32.54 -1.38
N ARG A 301 5.07 31.33 -0.88
CA ARG A 301 5.12 30.95 0.55
C ARG A 301 6.08 29.79 0.83
N GLU A 302 6.99 29.49 -0.09
CA GLU A 302 7.91 28.34 -0.01
C GLU A 302 8.82 28.41 1.23
N ASP A 303 9.12 29.59 1.72
CA ASP A 303 9.88 29.88 2.93
C ASP A 303 9.21 29.36 4.21
N LEU A 304 7.89 29.17 4.21
CA LEU A 304 7.13 28.67 5.37
C LEU A 304 7.22 27.14 5.55
N GLN A 305 7.84 26.40 4.62
CA GLN A 305 7.85 24.93 4.69
C GLN A 305 8.48 24.39 5.97
N ASP A 306 9.69 24.82 6.29
CA ASP A 306 10.40 24.30 7.46
C ASP A 306 9.81 24.85 8.77
N GLU A 307 9.27 26.07 8.75
CA GLU A 307 8.57 26.66 9.88
C GLU A 307 7.29 25.89 10.21
N PHE A 308 6.45 25.56 9.19
CA PHE A 308 5.27 24.74 9.42
C PHE A 308 5.61 23.33 9.93
N LEU A 309 6.68 22.69 9.43
CA LEU A 309 7.12 21.38 9.93
C LEU A 309 7.53 21.46 11.41
N ALA A 310 8.23 22.51 11.83
CA ALA A 310 8.59 22.73 13.23
C ALA A 310 7.35 22.97 14.09
N PHE A 311 6.46 23.86 13.66
CA PHE A 311 5.20 24.19 14.32
C PHE A 311 4.30 22.96 14.51
N ALA A 312 4.13 22.15 13.48
CA ALA A 312 3.34 20.93 13.53
C ALA A 312 3.97 19.88 14.47
N LYS A 313 5.30 19.75 14.46
CA LYS A 313 6.04 18.84 15.33
C LYS A 313 5.83 19.18 16.82
N GLU A 314 5.86 20.46 17.19
CA GLU A 314 5.58 20.91 18.55
C GLU A 314 4.17 20.52 19.02
N ARG A 315 3.20 20.49 18.08
CA ARG A 315 1.80 20.04 18.32
C ARG A 315 1.60 18.55 18.22
N GLY A 316 2.69 17.78 18.15
CA GLY A 316 2.65 16.32 18.19
C GLY A 316 2.44 15.65 16.83
N MET A 317 2.45 16.40 15.71
CA MET A 317 2.38 15.82 14.37
C MET A 317 3.70 15.14 14.00
N ILE A 318 3.66 13.89 13.54
CA ILE A 318 4.83 13.10 13.17
C ILE A 318 4.69 12.63 11.71
N GLY A 319 5.77 12.69 10.94
CA GLY A 319 5.85 12.11 9.61
C GLY A 319 5.25 12.95 8.50
N LEU A 320 5.03 14.26 8.70
CA LEU A 320 4.43 15.16 7.70
C LEU A 320 5.39 15.58 6.58
N LYS A 321 6.72 15.48 6.77
CA LYS A 321 7.67 15.91 5.73
C LYS A 321 7.46 15.12 4.44
N GLY A 322 7.25 15.82 3.33
CA GLY A 322 7.08 15.24 2.01
C GLY A 322 8.33 14.50 1.52
N HIS A 323 8.16 13.68 0.48
CA HIS A 323 9.28 12.99 -0.12
C HIS A 323 10.19 13.98 -0.86
N ARG A 324 11.51 13.74 -0.84
CA ARG A 324 12.52 14.63 -1.48
C ARG A 324 12.25 14.96 -2.96
N SER A 325 11.51 14.09 -3.67
CA SER A 325 11.17 14.29 -5.09
C SER A 325 10.06 15.33 -5.30
N VAL A 326 9.24 15.61 -4.28
CA VAL A 326 8.09 16.52 -4.33
C VAL A 326 8.32 17.74 -3.45
N GLY A 327 9.01 17.55 -2.32
CA GLY A 327 9.10 18.57 -1.27
C GLY A 327 7.82 18.63 -0.43
N GLY A 328 7.59 19.74 0.22
CA GLY A 328 6.38 20.03 0.95
C GLY A 328 6.04 19.01 2.03
N PHE A 329 4.79 18.60 2.05
CA PHE A 329 4.18 17.79 3.11
C PHE A 329 3.44 16.61 2.54
N ARG A 330 3.33 15.55 3.35
CA ARG A 330 2.51 14.38 3.04
C ARG A 330 1.89 13.85 4.31
N ALA A 331 0.58 13.84 4.37
CA ALA A 331 -0.17 13.15 5.41
C ALA A 331 -0.67 11.81 4.86
N SER A 332 -0.18 10.70 5.43
CA SER A 332 -0.66 9.35 5.10
C SER A 332 -1.81 8.98 6.03
N LEU A 333 -3.00 8.78 5.46
CA LEU A 333 -4.27 8.60 6.16
C LEU A 333 -4.73 7.13 6.14
N TYR A 334 -3.79 6.19 6.20
CA TYR A 334 -4.11 4.76 6.16
C TYR A 334 -5.20 4.36 7.16
N ASN A 335 -5.75 3.18 7.03
CA ASN A 335 -6.92 2.71 7.76
C ASN A 335 -6.87 2.96 9.28
N ALA A 336 -5.70 2.78 9.90
CA ALA A 336 -5.54 2.98 11.36
C ALA A 336 -5.38 4.45 11.79
N CYS A 337 -5.19 5.39 10.86
CA CYS A 337 -5.24 6.83 11.14
C CYS A 337 -6.68 7.24 11.40
N THR A 338 -6.93 7.93 12.50
CA THR A 338 -8.29 8.30 12.92
C THR A 338 -8.74 9.63 12.33
N GLN A 339 -10.07 9.84 12.30
CA GLN A 339 -10.65 11.14 11.94
C GLN A 339 -10.14 12.25 12.87
N GLU A 340 -9.97 11.97 14.17
CA GLU A 340 -9.44 12.90 15.16
C GLU A 340 -8.00 13.33 14.86
N ASP A 341 -7.15 12.40 14.35
CA ASP A 341 -5.78 12.74 13.94
C ASP A 341 -5.79 13.74 12.77
N VAL A 342 -6.70 13.56 11.82
CA VAL A 342 -6.87 14.47 10.68
C VAL A 342 -7.40 15.83 11.12
N GLU A 343 -8.40 15.87 11.99
CA GLU A 343 -8.95 17.10 12.54
C GLU A 343 -7.92 17.88 13.35
N ALA A 344 -7.04 17.19 14.09
CA ALA A 344 -5.92 17.82 14.78
C ALA A 344 -4.91 18.48 13.82
N LEU A 345 -4.64 17.82 12.68
CA LEU A 345 -3.80 18.40 11.63
C LEU A 345 -4.47 19.63 11.00
N VAL A 346 -5.76 19.55 10.69
CA VAL A 346 -6.54 20.69 10.16
C VAL A 346 -6.51 21.87 11.12
N ALA A 347 -6.73 21.65 12.41
CA ALA A 347 -6.65 22.69 13.43
C ALA A 347 -5.25 23.32 13.51
N CYS A 348 -4.20 22.50 13.39
CA CYS A 348 -2.82 22.97 13.33
C CYS A 348 -2.57 23.86 12.09
N MET A 349 -3.09 23.49 10.91
CA MET A 349 -2.97 24.30 9.68
C MET A 349 -3.70 25.62 9.82
N GLN A 350 -4.90 25.64 10.38
CA GLN A 350 -5.69 26.86 10.62
C GLN A 350 -5.04 27.79 11.64
N GLU A 351 -4.44 27.26 12.69
CA GLU A 351 -3.71 28.04 13.65
C GLU A 351 -2.45 28.68 13.01
N PHE A 352 -1.72 27.92 12.22
CA PHE A 352 -0.55 28.39 11.49
C PHE A 352 -0.92 29.52 10.50
N GLU A 353 -2.02 29.35 9.76
CA GLU A 353 -2.52 30.37 8.84
C GLU A 353 -2.77 31.70 9.56
N LYS A 354 -3.47 31.67 10.72
CA LYS A 354 -3.77 32.90 11.50
C LYS A 354 -2.52 33.66 11.98
N LEU A 355 -1.38 33.00 12.06
CA LEU A 355 -0.12 33.63 12.47
C LEU A 355 0.62 34.28 11.29
N HIS A 356 0.21 34.02 10.03
CA HIS A 356 0.92 34.39 8.82
C HIS A 356 0.09 35.22 7.81
N ILE A 357 -1.15 35.62 8.18
CA ILE A 357 -2.04 36.47 7.40
C ILE A 357 -2.31 37.81 8.12
#